data_b31ed8639eab1cd8f551108814a6f6d3
#
_entry.id   b31ed8639eab1cd8f551108814a6f6d3
#
_cell.length_a   1.000
_cell.length_b   1.000
_cell.length_c   1.000
_cell.angle_alpha   90.00
_cell.angle_beta   90.00
_cell.angle_gamma   90.00
#
_symmetry.space_group_name_H-M   'P 1'
#
loop_
_entity.id
_entity.type
_entity.pdbx_description
1 polymer ?
#
loop_
_entity_poly.entity_id
_entity_poly.type
_entity_poly.pdbx_seq_one_letter_code
_entity_poly.pdbx_strand_id
1 'polypeptide(L)'
;MDKFDSSACAEKWRKESGVNVGLYSLAGSKHSHMILVTYDGYDNNEKGRIIFGSCPESAEMIKSFSATSDTSKNYNYSTQLVLEAGDWTTDTVFTNIEIQVESGKEETFLKSWKKLMASQDFPGSYGINRLVFGNKYYSHMIFAGSKSMKELVESSYDLYGSDAYKEYLTEVSEIRGKFYTKLVQFVKAYPAKR
;
A
#
# COMPACT_ATOMS: atom_id res chain seq x y z
N MET A 1 -18.84 4.40 -2.84
CA MET A 1 -17.76 5.41 -2.81
C MET A 1 -18.18 6.72 -3.46
N ASP A 2 -18.60 6.77 -4.72
CA ASP A 2 -18.88 8.04 -5.43
C ASP A 2 -19.96 8.89 -4.77
N LYS A 3 -21.06 8.26 -4.28
CA LYS A 3 -22.10 8.98 -3.51
C LYS A 3 -21.54 9.61 -2.23
N PHE A 4 -20.67 8.90 -1.51
CA PHE A 4 -20.00 9.43 -0.32
C PHE A 4 -19.03 10.54 -0.70
N ASP A 5 -18.22 10.35 -1.75
CA ASP A 5 -17.21 11.31 -2.18
C ASP A 5 -17.77 12.70 -2.51
N SER A 6 -19.02 12.77 -3.00
CA SER A 6 -19.73 14.03 -3.29
C SER A 6 -20.43 14.66 -2.07
N SER A 7 -20.36 14.06 -0.88
CA SER A 7 -21.02 14.56 0.33
C SER A 7 -20.24 15.68 1.00
N ALA A 8 -20.92 16.51 1.78
CA ALA A 8 -20.31 17.53 2.63
C ALA A 8 -19.36 16.91 3.67
N CYS A 9 -19.70 15.72 4.15
CA CYS A 9 -18.82 14.95 5.05
C CYS A 9 -17.49 14.62 4.41
N ALA A 10 -17.50 14.05 3.19
CA ALA A 10 -16.27 13.70 2.49
C ALA A 10 -15.42 14.93 2.16
N GLU A 11 -16.06 16.06 1.84
CA GLU A 11 -15.36 17.32 1.64
C GLU A 11 -14.67 17.80 2.92
N LYS A 12 -15.39 17.80 4.05
CA LYS A 12 -14.84 18.14 5.37
C LYS A 12 -13.68 17.19 5.73
N TRP A 13 -13.88 15.89 5.56
CA TRP A 13 -12.88 14.87 5.84
C TRP A 13 -11.59 15.14 5.09
N ARG A 14 -11.65 15.34 3.77
CA ARG A 14 -10.48 15.66 2.95
C ARG A 14 -9.82 16.97 3.33
N LYS A 15 -10.63 18.05 3.47
CA LYS A 15 -10.11 19.40 3.74
C LYS A 15 -9.39 19.50 5.09
N GLU A 16 -9.93 18.84 6.11
CA GLU A 16 -9.43 19.00 7.47
C GLU A 16 -8.36 17.96 7.86
N SER A 17 -8.34 16.77 7.24
CA SER A 17 -7.36 15.74 7.56
C SER A 17 -6.36 15.46 6.44
N GLY A 18 -6.49 16.10 5.27
CA GLY A 18 -5.61 15.87 4.15
C GLY A 18 -5.64 14.43 3.60
N VAL A 19 -6.70 13.69 3.89
CA VAL A 19 -6.82 12.29 3.49
C VAL A 19 -6.83 12.13 1.98
N ASN A 20 -6.09 11.13 1.49
CA ASN A 20 -6.21 10.63 0.12
C ASN A 20 -6.76 9.21 0.15
N VAL A 21 -7.63 8.89 -0.81
CA VAL A 21 -8.26 7.58 -0.91
C VAL A 21 -8.09 7.07 -2.33
N GLY A 22 -7.56 5.85 -2.45
CA GLY A 22 -7.42 5.13 -3.71
C GLY A 22 -8.20 3.83 -3.69
N LEU A 23 -8.89 3.52 -4.80
CA LEU A 23 -9.49 2.22 -5.06
C LEU A 23 -8.60 1.47 -6.05
N TYR A 24 -8.31 0.22 -5.72
CA TYR A 24 -7.48 -0.67 -6.52
C TYR A 24 -8.17 -2.02 -6.71
N SER A 25 -7.98 -2.66 -7.85
CA SER A 25 -8.29 -4.07 -8.06
C SER A 25 -7.08 -4.93 -7.70
N LEU A 26 -7.34 -6.17 -7.28
CA LEU A 26 -6.32 -7.10 -6.83
C LEU A 26 -6.37 -8.38 -7.68
N ALA A 27 -5.19 -8.86 -8.09
CA ALA A 27 -5.03 -10.21 -8.64
C ALA A 27 -4.02 -11.00 -7.80
N GLY A 28 -4.18 -12.32 -7.75
CA GLY A 28 -3.39 -13.19 -6.86
C GLY A 28 -3.79 -13.07 -5.38
N SER A 29 -4.99 -12.55 -5.08
CA SER A 29 -5.50 -12.33 -3.73
C SER A 29 -6.86 -13.00 -3.52
N LYS A 30 -7.22 -13.27 -2.27
CA LYS A 30 -8.59 -13.68 -1.87
C LYS A 30 -9.60 -12.54 -2.05
N HIS A 31 -9.13 -11.30 -2.05
CA HIS A 31 -9.92 -10.10 -2.18
C HIS A 31 -9.83 -9.58 -3.60
N SER A 32 -10.94 -9.06 -4.12
CA SER A 32 -10.99 -8.49 -5.47
C SER A 32 -10.52 -7.04 -5.52
N HIS A 33 -10.68 -6.31 -4.41
CA HIS A 33 -10.37 -4.89 -4.33
C HIS A 33 -9.67 -4.52 -3.02
N MET A 34 -8.97 -3.39 -3.07
CA MET A 34 -8.35 -2.74 -1.91
C MET A 34 -8.74 -1.26 -1.93
N ILE A 35 -9.07 -0.73 -0.76
CA ILE A 35 -9.18 0.71 -0.54
C ILE A 35 -7.94 1.12 0.26
N LEU A 36 -7.12 1.97 -0.33
CA LEU A 36 -5.98 2.58 0.34
C LEU A 36 -6.39 3.96 0.85
N VAL A 37 -6.22 4.19 2.13
CA VAL A 37 -6.48 5.48 2.79
C VAL A 37 -5.16 5.97 3.38
N THR A 38 -4.69 7.11 2.92
CA THR A 38 -3.42 7.68 3.36
C THR A 38 -3.61 9.03 4.03
N TYR A 39 -2.77 9.31 5.03
CA TYR A 39 -2.72 10.56 5.77
C TYR A 39 -1.26 11.01 5.92
N ASP A 40 -1.07 12.31 5.97
CA ASP A 40 0.22 12.88 6.33
C ASP A 40 0.31 12.95 7.87
N GLY A 41 0.86 11.87 8.45
CA GLY A 41 1.08 11.75 9.89
C GLY A 41 -0.11 11.23 10.71
N TYR A 42 0.18 10.89 11.96
CA TYR A 42 -0.79 10.28 12.88
C TYR A 42 -1.87 11.25 13.37
N ASP A 43 -1.55 12.53 13.54
CA ASP A 43 -2.51 13.54 13.98
C ASP A 43 -3.62 13.73 12.93
N ASN A 44 -3.24 13.77 11.66
CA ASN A 44 -4.19 13.82 10.55
C ASN A 44 -5.01 12.53 10.42
N ASN A 45 -4.40 11.37 10.70
CA ASN A 45 -5.12 10.10 10.76
C ASN A 45 -6.19 10.10 11.86
N GLU A 46 -5.83 10.53 13.09
CA GLU A 46 -6.77 10.58 14.22
C GLU A 46 -7.92 11.56 13.92
N LYS A 47 -7.61 12.75 13.47
CA LYS A 47 -8.59 13.76 13.06
C LYS A 47 -9.52 13.23 11.94
N GLY A 48 -8.94 12.59 10.94
CA GLY A 48 -9.70 11.99 9.85
C GLY A 48 -10.65 10.89 10.31
N ARG A 49 -10.22 10.04 11.23
CA ARG A 49 -11.05 8.98 11.82
C ARG A 49 -12.23 9.55 12.62
N ILE A 50 -12.02 10.62 13.39
CA ILE A 50 -13.07 11.28 14.14
C ILE A 50 -14.11 11.87 13.18
N ILE A 51 -13.68 12.62 12.16
CA ILE A 51 -14.58 13.20 11.16
C ILE A 51 -15.37 12.10 10.46
N PHE A 52 -14.70 11.10 9.92
CA PHE A 52 -15.33 10.00 9.21
C PHE A 52 -16.31 9.23 10.08
N GLY A 53 -15.95 8.92 11.33
CA GLY A 53 -16.81 8.19 12.27
C GLY A 53 -18.02 8.97 12.75
N SER A 54 -18.01 10.31 12.69
CA SER A 54 -19.13 11.17 13.12
C SER A 54 -20.14 11.48 12.01
N CYS A 55 -19.86 11.06 10.76
CA CYS A 55 -20.69 11.40 9.61
C CYS A 55 -21.76 10.34 9.31
N PRO A 56 -23.04 10.71 9.13
CA PRO A 56 -24.08 9.77 8.72
C PRO A 56 -23.79 9.13 7.37
N GLU A 57 -23.24 9.90 6.43
CA GLU A 57 -22.95 9.43 5.05
C GLU A 57 -21.87 8.35 5.02
N SER A 58 -20.91 8.39 5.95
CA SER A 58 -19.92 7.30 6.08
C SER A 58 -20.54 6.01 6.58
N ALA A 59 -21.49 6.11 7.52
CA ALA A 59 -22.24 4.95 8.01
C ALA A 59 -23.10 4.32 6.90
N GLU A 60 -23.76 5.14 6.06
CA GLU A 60 -24.50 4.67 4.89
C GLU A 60 -23.57 3.97 3.88
N MET A 61 -22.39 4.53 3.64
CA MET A 61 -21.41 3.93 2.74
C MET A 61 -20.94 2.57 3.27
N ILE A 62 -20.59 2.46 4.55
CA ILE A 62 -20.18 1.19 5.19
C ILE A 62 -21.32 0.17 5.08
N LYS A 63 -22.57 0.57 5.36
CA LYS A 63 -23.75 -0.29 5.21
C LYS A 63 -23.92 -0.78 3.77
N SER A 64 -23.69 0.08 2.78
CA SER A 64 -23.73 -0.29 1.36
C SER A 64 -22.67 -1.32 1.01
N PHE A 65 -21.44 -1.17 1.52
CA PHE A 65 -20.39 -2.18 1.33
C PHE A 65 -20.75 -3.52 1.97
N SER A 66 -21.30 -3.51 3.18
CA SER A 66 -21.71 -4.73 3.87
C SER A 66 -22.85 -5.47 3.14
N ALA A 67 -23.68 -4.75 2.39
CA ALA A 67 -24.74 -5.35 1.59
C ALA A 67 -24.26 -5.96 0.26
N THR A 68 -23.09 -5.54 -0.24
CA THR A 68 -22.57 -5.93 -1.57
C THR A 68 -21.30 -6.78 -1.51
N SER A 69 -20.72 -6.97 -0.34
CA SER A 69 -19.48 -7.72 -0.14
C SER A 69 -19.57 -8.60 1.11
N ASP A 70 -18.88 -9.72 1.07
CA ASP A 70 -18.69 -10.58 2.25
C ASP A 70 -17.69 -9.93 3.21
N THR A 71 -18.19 -9.05 4.08
CA THR A 71 -17.38 -8.30 5.03
C THR A 71 -16.74 -9.18 6.10
N SER A 72 -17.21 -10.43 6.29
CA SER A 72 -16.59 -11.39 7.22
C SER A 72 -15.18 -11.79 6.77
N LYS A 73 -14.88 -11.63 5.50
CA LYS A 73 -13.58 -11.93 4.89
C LYS A 73 -12.69 -10.69 4.72
N ASN A 74 -13.18 -9.51 5.09
CA ASN A 74 -12.39 -8.30 4.98
C ASN A 74 -11.13 -8.38 5.85
N TYR A 75 -10.06 -7.85 5.29
CA TYR A 75 -8.77 -7.79 5.92
C TYR A 75 -8.30 -6.33 5.97
N ASN A 76 -8.23 -5.80 7.18
CA ASN A 76 -7.82 -4.43 7.42
C ASN A 76 -6.48 -4.41 8.15
N TYR A 77 -5.57 -3.58 7.68
CA TYR A 77 -4.31 -3.34 8.36
C TYR A 77 -3.88 -1.89 8.21
N SER A 78 -3.04 -1.45 9.13
CA SER A 78 -2.43 -0.13 9.12
C SER A 78 -0.94 -0.25 8.86
N THR A 79 -0.42 0.64 8.05
CA THR A 79 1.00 0.71 7.70
C THR A 79 1.59 2.06 8.00
N GLN A 80 2.88 2.07 8.23
CA GLN A 80 3.72 3.26 8.29
C GLN A 80 4.76 3.17 7.16
N LEU A 81 4.81 4.20 6.33
CA LEU A 81 5.84 4.32 5.30
C LEU A 81 7.20 4.52 5.95
N VAL A 82 8.18 3.69 5.61
CA VAL A 82 9.54 3.76 6.15
C VAL A 82 10.61 4.04 5.09
N LEU A 83 10.26 3.78 3.82
CA LEU A 83 11.12 4.07 2.68
C LEU A 83 10.26 4.29 1.45
N GLU A 84 10.59 5.31 0.65
CA GLU A 84 9.94 5.61 -0.61
C GLU A 84 10.92 6.26 -1.59
N ALA A 85 10.76 5.94 -2.87
CA ALA A 85 11.37 6.63 -3.99
C ALA A 85 10.44 6.62 -5.19
N GLY A 86 10.56 7.63 -6.04
CA GLY A 86 9.65 7.87 -7.15
C GLY A 86 8.31 8.47 -6.71
N ASP A 87 7.45 8.75 -7.68
CA ASP A 87 6.10 9.28 -7.44
C ASP A 87 5.04 8.22 -7.76
N TRP A 88 4.60 7.50 -6.72
CA TRP A 88 3.60 6.43 -6.86
C TRP A 88 2.23 6.92 -7.36
N THR A 89 1.96 8.23 -7.29
CA THR A 89 0.70 8.79 -7.77
C THR A 89 0.58 8.79 -9.30
N THR A 90 1.70 8.63 -10.00
CA THR A 90 1.78 8.52 -11.46
C THR A 90 1.71 7.08 -11.97
N ASP A 91 1.86 6.10 -11.08
CA ASP A 91 1.84 4.68 -11.42
C ASP A 91 0.40 4.13 -11.44
N THR A 92 0.15 3.19 -12.33
CA THR A 92 -1.17 2.58 -12.49
C THR A 92 -1.22 1.12 -12.09
N VAL A 93 -0.08 0.48 -11.95
CA VAL A 93 0.05 -0.93 -11.60
C VAL A 93 1.20 -1.13 -10.62
N PHE A 94 0.98 -2.00 -9.63
CA PHE A 94 1.95 -2.25 -8.57
C PHE A 94 2.05 -3.74 -8.28
N THR A 95 3.23 -4.17 -7.86
CA THR A 95 3.43 -5.40 -7.10
C THR A 95 3.47 -5.04 -5.63
N ASN A 96 2.66 -5.71 -4.80
CA ASN A 96 2.74 -5.63 -3.35
C ASN A 96 3.22 -6.96 -2.80
N ILE A 97 4.28 -6.93 -2.00
CA ILE A 97 4.88 -8.10 -1.36
C ILE A 97 4.77 -7.92 0.16
N GLU A 98 3.83 -8.63 0.77
CA GLU A 98 3.76 -8.73 2.23
C GLU A 98 4.80 -9.74 2.70
N ILE A 99 5.66 -9.35 3.64
CA ILE A 99 6.83 -10.15 4.04
C ILE A 99 7.00 -10.15 5.56
N GLN A 100 7.38 -11.32 6.08
CA GLN A 100 7.83 -11.46 7.47
C GLN A 100 9.33 -11.17 7.52
N VAL A 101 9.72 -10.21 8.34
CA VAL A 101 11.13 -9.93 8.70
C VAL A 101 11.31 -10.35 10.16
N GLU A 102 12.43 -10.99 10.48
CA GLU A 102 12.78 -11.40 11.83
C GLU A 102 12.88 -10.17 12.75
N SER A 103 12.33 -10.29 13.94
CA SER A 103 12.35 -9.21 14.93
C SER A 103 13.77 -8.81 15.32
N GLY A 104 14.04 -7.51 15.30
CA GLY A 104 15.36 -6.94 15.54
C GLY A 104 16.30 -6.95 14.33
N LYS A 105 15.83 -7.43 13.16
CA LYS A 105 16.58 -7.43 11.89
C LYS A 105 16.02 -6.46 10.85
N GLU A 106 15.06 -5.64 11.23
CA GLU A 106 14.37 -4.70 10.34
C GLU A 106 15.35 -3.69 9.71
N GLU A 107 16.31 -3.18 10.48
CA GLU A 107 17.32 -2.24 9.98
C GLU A 107 18.22 -2.88 8.94
N THR A 108 18.68 -4.10 9.18
CA THR A 108 19.48 -4.89 8.22
C THR A 108 18.70 -5.10 6.93
N PHE A 109 17.45 -5.52 7.04
CA PHE A 109 16.55 -5.70 5.89
C PHE A 109 16.38 -4.41 5.06
N LEU A 110 16.09 -3.29 5.72
CA LEU A 110 15.93 -1.98 5.08
C LEU A 110 17.22 -1.51 4.39
N LYS A 111 18.38 -1.71 5.03
CA LYS A 111 19.68 -1.35 4.46
C LYS A 111 19.99 -2.15 3.21
N SER A 112 19.78 -3.48 3.25
CA SER A 112 20.00 -4.36 2.10
C SER A 112 19.06 -4.02 0.95
N TRP A 113 17.78 -3.72 1.24
CA TRP A 113 16.83 -3.26 0.22
C TRP A 113 17.24 -1.93 -0.41
N LYS A 114 17.65 -0.95 0.39
CA LYS A 114 18.16 0.35 -0.12
C LYS A 114 19.37 0.15 -1.05
N LYS A 115 20.31 -0.71 -0.67
CA LYS A 115 21.49 -1.05 -1.47
C LYS A 115 21.08 -1.65 -2.81
N LEU A 116 20.14 -2.61 -2.80
CA LEU A 116 19.61 -3.21 -4.01
C LEU A 116 19.00 -2.16 -4.94
N MET A 117 18.07 -1.36 -4.43
CA MET A 117 17.36 -0.39 -5.28
C MET A 117 18.25 0.75 -5.77
N ALA A 118 19.29 1.15 -5.01
CA ALA A 118 20.27 2.12 -5.44
C ALA A 118 21.17 1.64 -6.60
N SER A 119 21.25 0.33 -6.82
CA SER A 119 21.99 -0.28 -7.93
C SER A 119 21.15 -0.45 -9.21
N GLN A 120 19.86 -0.10 -9.15
CA GLN A 120 18.91 -0.28 -10.25
C GLN A 120 18.42 1.07 -10.77
N ASP A 121 18.24 1.17 -12.07
CA ASP A 121 17.48 2.26 -12.70
C ASP A 121 16.00 1.83 -12.80
N PHE A 122 15.32 1.82 -11.64
CA PHE A 122 13.93 1.39 -11.58
C PHE A 122 13.02 2.53 -12.08
N PRO A 123 12.21 2.32 -13.15
CA PRO A 123 11.53 3.42 -13.86
C PRO A 123 10.30 3.97 -13.13
N GLY A 124 9.79 3.27 -12.13
CA GLY A 124 8.59 3.66 -11.38
C GLY A 124 8.88 3.96 -9.91
N SER A 125 7.83 3.95 -9.11
CA SER A 125 7.96 4.13 -7.67
C SER A 125 8.21 2.81 -6.96
N TYR A 126 8.87 2.88 -5.81
CA TYR A 126 9.02 1.75 -4.92
C TYR A 126 9.12 2.20 -3.46
N GLY A 127 8.80 1.29 -2.55
CA GLY A 127 8.96 1.61 -1.14
C GLY A 127 8.67 0.43 -0.22
N ILE A 128 8.86 0.69 1.07
CA ILE A 128 8.60 -0.26 2.14
C ILE A 128 7.71 0.41 3.19
N ASN A 129 6.65 -0.29 3.55
CA ASN A 129 5.80 0.04 4.69
C ASN A 129 6.07 -0.97 5.82
N ARG A 130 6.13 -0.49 7.06
CA ARG A 130 6.00 -1.32 8.26
C ARG A 130 4.52 -1.57 8.51
N LEU A 131 4.14 -2.81 8.78
CA LEU A 131 2.79 -3.19 9.20
C LEU A 131 2.65 -2.94 10.72
N VAL A 132 1.78 -2.01 11.10
CA VAL A 132 1.65 -1.56 12.50
C VAL A 132 0.54 -2.32 13.22
N PHE A 133 -0.65 -2.42 12.59
CA PHE A 133 -1.82 -3.08 13.16
C PHE A 133 -2.51 -3.98 12.13
N GLY A 134 -3.23 -4.98 12.61
CA GLY A 134 -4.18 -5.77 11.81
C GLY A 134 -3.57 -6.96 11.05
N ASN A 135 -2.27 -7.14 11.08
CA ASN A 135 -1.60 -8.27 10.45
C ASN A 135 -0.81 -9.08 11.48
N LYS A 136 -1.06 -10.37 11.54
CA LYS A 136 -0.35 -11.28 12.45
C LYS A 136 0.70 -12.16 11.76
N TYR A 137 0.80 -12.10 10.43
CA TYR A 137 1.67 -12.99 9.66
C TYR A 137 2.87 -12.30 9.05
N TYR A 138 2.73 -11.01 8.75
CA TYR A 138 3.74 -10.20 8.06
C TYR A 138 4.08 -8.97 8.87
N SER A 139 5.29 -8.48 8.75
CA SER A 139 5.77 -7.29 9.46
C SER A 139 5.98 -6.10 8.52
N HIS A 140 6.22 -6.37 7.23
CA HIS A 140 6.47 -5.34 6.23
C HIS A 140 5.70 -5.61 4.93
N MET A 141 5.52 -4.56 4.16
CA MET A 141 4.98 -4.60 2.81
C MET A 141 5.90 -3.79 1.89
N ILE A 142 6.47 -4.46 0.90
CA ILE A 142 7.19 -3.82 -0.19
C ILE A 142 6.19 -3.51 -1.29
N PHE A 143 6.31 -2.35 -1.92
CA PHE A 143 5.62 -2.06 -3.17
C PHE A 143 6.62 -1.63 -4.24
N ALA A 144 6.30 -1.95 -5.48
CA ALA A 144 6.95 -1.44 -6.68
C ALA A 144 5.88 -1.15 -7.71
N GLY A 145 5.86 0.07 -8.22
CA GLY A 145 4.87 0.58 -9.16
C GLY A 145 5.46 0.91 -10.52
N SER A 146 4.61 0.96 -11.53
CA SER A 146 4.97 1.41 -12.90
C SER A 146 3.73 1.95 -13.61
N LYS A 147 3.96 2.68 -14.69
CA LYS A 147 2.89 3.25 -15.53
C LYS A 147 2.14 2.21 -16.33
N SER A 148 2.72 1.03 -16.55
CA SER A 148 2.10 -0.05 -17.29
C SER A 148 2.53 -1.45 -16.78
N MET A 149 1.69 -2.46 -17.05
CA MET A 149 2.01 -3.86 -16.74
C MET A 149 3.28 -4.33 -17.45
N LYS A 150 3.47 -3.91 -18.70
CA LYS A 150 4.67 -4.29 -19.47
C LYS A 150 5.93 -3.79 -18.76
N GLU A 151 5.97 -2.50 -18.44
CA GLU A 151 7.10 -1.87 -17.76
C GLU A 151 7.38 -2.51 -16.39
N LEU A 152 6.32 -2.78 -15.59
CA LEU A 152 6.44 -3.46 -14.29
C LEU A 152 7.07 -4.85 -14.43
N VAL A 153 6.63 -5.62 -15.43
CA VAL A 153 7.13 -6.98 -15.66
C VAL A 153 8.57 -6.96 -16.15
N GLU A 154 8.89 -6.11 -17.13
CA GLU A 154 10.26 -5.97 -17.67
C GLU A 154 11.24 -5.55 -16.57
N SER A 155 10.93 -4.48 -15.83
CA SER A 155 11.78 -4.02 -14.70
C SER A 155 11.94 -5.08 -13.61
N SER A 156 10.89 -5.86 -13.35
CA SER A 156 10.98 -6.96 -12.37
C SER A 156 11.90 -8.07 -12.84
N TYR A 157 11.87 -8.43 -14.14
CA TYR A 157 12.80 -9.43 -14.69
C TYR A 157 14.24 -8.92 -14.65
N ASP A 158 14.49 -7.67 -15.01
CA ASP A 158 15.81 -7.07 -14.95
C ASP A 158 16.34 -7.06 -13.51
N LEU A 159 15.52 -6.66 -12.56
CA LEU A 159 15.85 -6.69 -11.13
C LEU A 159 16.20 -8.11 -10.67
N TYR A 160 15.31 -9.08 -10.90
CA TYR A 160 15.49 -10.46 -10.42
C TYR A 160 16.65 -11.19 -11.11
N GLY A 161 17.00 -10.81 -12.34
CA GLY A 161 18.15 -11.33 -13.08
C GLY A 161 19.50 -10.75 -12.65
N SER A 162 19.51 -9.62 -11.91
CA SER A 162 20.71 -8.89 -11.58
C SER A 162 21.57 -9.61 -10.51
N ASP A 163 22.88 -9.37 -10.55
CA ASP A 163 23.79 -9.87 -9.51
C ASP A 163 23.55 -9.17 -8.17
N ALA A 164 23.13 -7.91 -8.20
CA ALA A 164 22.74 -7.17 -6.99
C ALA A 164 21.54 -7.82 -6.29
N TYR A 165 20.59 -8.37 -7.02
CA TYR A 165 19.46 -9.11 -6.42
C TYR A 165 19.90 -10.43 -5.80
N LYS A 166 20.83 -11.15 -6.42
CA LYS A 166 21.41 -12.37 -5.83
C LYS A 166 22.18 -12.06 -4.53
N GLU A 167 22.93 -10.97 -4.52
CA GLU A 167 23.62 -10.50 -3.30
C GLU A 167 22.61 -10.14 -2.20
N TYR A 168 21.56 -9.37 -2.54
CA TYR A 168 20.47 -9.05 -1.63
C TYR A 168 19.82 -10.30 -1.05
N LEU A 169 19.50 -11.31 -1.88
CA LEU A 169 18.92 -12.56 -1.40
C LEU A 169 19.82 -13.27 -0.41
N THR A 170 21.14 -13.26 -0.64
CA THR A 170 22.12 -13.84 0.28
C THR A 170 22.14 -13.11 1.63
N GLU A 171 22.10 -11.76 1.60
CA GLU A 171 22.10 -10.93 2.81
C GLU A 171 20.83 -11.12 3.67
N VAL A 172 19.67 -11.39 3.03
CA VAL A 172 18.38 -11.44 3.74
C VAL A 172 17.81 -12.86 3.90
N SER A 173 18.47 -13.90 3.40
CA SER A 173 17.95 -15.28 3.41
C SER A 173 17.58 -15.79 4.81
N GLU A 174 18.39 -15.47 5.82
CA GLU A 174 18.20 -15.89 7.20
C GLU A 174 17.17 -15.04 7.97
N ILE A 175 16.92 -13.82 7.51
CA ILE A 175 16.07 -12.84 8.22
C ILE A 175 14.71 -12.62 7.55
N ARG A 176 14.53 -13.15 6.35
CA ARG A 176 13.31 -13.06 5.56
C ARG A 176 12.52 -14.37 5.61
N GLY A 177 11.39 -14.35 6.25
CA GLY A 177 10.49 -15.49 6.33
C GLY A 177 9.50 -15.57 5.15
N LYS A 178 8.29 -16.03 5.43
CA LYS A 178 7.21 -16.14 4.45
C LYS A 178 6.89 -14.82 3.80
N PHE A 179 6.53 -14.86 2.53
CA PHE A 179 6.03 -13.69 1.80
C PHE A 179 4.82 -14.04 0.95
N TYR A 180 4.04 -13.03 0.63
CA TYR A 180 2.86 -13.13 -0.21
C TYR A 180 2.85 -11.97 -1.21
N THR A 181 2.81 -12.31 -2.49
CA THR A 181 2.83 -11.33 -3.58
C THR A 181 1.46 -11.21 -4.22
N LYS A 182 1.03 -10.00 -4.47
CA LYS A 182 -0.20 -9.69 -5.20
C LYS A 182 0.03 -8.55 -6.18
N LEU A 183 -0.70 -8.60 -7.29
CA LEU A 183 -0.78 -7.52 -8.24
C LEU A 183 -1.88 -6.56 -7.81
N VAL A 184 -1.58 -5.27 -7.85
CA VAL A 184 -2.48 -4.17 -7.47
C VAL A 184 -2.60 -3.23 -8.65
N GLN A 185 -3.81 -3.00 -9.13
CA GLN A 185 -4.06 -2.13 -10.28
C GLN A 185 -4.95 -0.97 -9.85
N PHE A 186 -4.51 0.24 -10.16
CA PHE A 186 -5.26 1.46 -9.90
C PHE A 186 -6.60 1.48 -10.65
N VAL A 187 -7.66 1.84 -9.96
CA VAL A 187 -9.01 1.99 -10.53
C VAL A 187 -9.44 3.45 -10.47
N LYS A 188 -9.38 4.07 -9.30
CA LYS A 188 -9.83 5.45 -9.11
C LYS A 188 -9.21 6.07 -7.86
N ALA A 189 -8.87 7.35 -7.93
CA ALA A 189 -8.48 8.15 -6.76
C ALA A 189 -9.61 9.09 -6.31
N TYR A 190 -9.57 9.42 -5.04
CA TYR A 190 -10.41 10.41 -4.39
C TYR A 190 -9.49 11.39 -3.65
N PRO A 191 -8.74 12.23 -4.36
CA PRO A 191 -7.74 13.12 -3.78
C PRO A 191 -8.39 14.18 -2.89
N ALA A 192 -7.65 14.66 -1.90
CA ALA A 192 -8.04 15.84 -1.14
C ALA A 192 -8.27 17.03 -2.10
N LYS A 193 -9.34 17.76 -1.90
CA LYS A 193 -9.51 19.05 -2.58
C LYS A 193 -8.49 20.03 -1.98
N ARG A 194 -7.53 20.45 -2.80
CA ARG A 194 -6.58 21.50 -2.43
C ARG A 194 -7.26 22.85 -2.40
#